data_a781086ffaee72dbdbea93381b216a2e
#
_entry.id   a781086ffaee72dbdbea93381b216a2e
#
_cell.length_a   1.000
_cell.length_b   1.000
_cell.length_c   1.000
_cell.angle_alpha   90.00
_cell.angle_beta   90.00
_cell.angle_gamma   90.00
#
_symmetry.space_group_name_H-M   'P 1'
#
loop_
_entity.id
_entity.type
_entity.pdbx_description
1 polymer ?
#
loop_
_entity_poly.entity_id
_entity_poly.type
_entity_poly.pdbx_seq_one_letter_code
_entity_poly.pdbx_strand_id
1 'polypeptide(L)'
;MRLLFEIDTKDYDLNGVAFIRHSARCINIKNGLVAMVHSVKYDYYKFPGGGIEENESEEHAMIRETQEEAGLVVIPESIIEYGYVHRIQKSDHDDADYFVQDNYYFLCDVEEAIYSQDLDDYEADEKFTLEYVEPDKAIFVNRNVHHGPKEQTMLEREARVLELLKEEGYFT
;
A
#
# COMPACT_ATOMS: atom_id res chain seq x y z
N MET A 1 -12.68 10.64 -5.64
CA MET A 1 -11.20 10.40 -5.65
C MET A 1 -10.74 10.17 -7.08
N ARG A 2 -9.60 10.76 -7.52
CA ARG A 2 -9.07 10.63 -8.88
C ARG A 2 -8.40 9.27 -9.12
N LEU A 3 -8.53 8.72 -10.34
CA LEU A 3 -7.71 7.59 -10.78
C LEU A 3 -6.27 8.08 -11.04
N LEU A 4 -5.30 7.47 -10.36
CA LEU A 4 -3.87 7.76 -10.57
C LEU A 4 -3.35 7.06 -11.83
N PHE A 5 -3.54 5.75 -11.90
CA PHE A 5 -3.20 4.90 -13.03
C PHE A 5 -3.84 3.50 -12.88
N GLU A 6 -3.75 2.73 -13.94
CA GLU A 6 -4.16 1.32 -13.95
C GLU A 6 -2.95 0.40 -14.13
N ILE A 7 -3.02 -0.76 -13.48
CA ILE A 7 -2.16 -1.90 -13.77
C ILE A 7 -3.06 -3.04 -14.24
N ASP A 8 -3.02 -3.32 -15.53
CA ASP A 8 -3.79 -4.37 -16.18
C ASP A 8 -2.84 -5.31 -16.91
N THR A 9 -2.70 -6.53 -16.40
CA THR A 9 -1.79 -7.53 -16.97
C THR A 9 -2.34 -8.23 -18.20
N LYS A 10 -3.65 -8.16 -18.44
CA LYS A 10 -4.37 -8.80 -19.57
C LYS A 10 -4.11 -10.30 -19.73
N ASP A 11 -3.83 -10.98 -18.62
CA ASP A 11 -3.52 -12.40 -18.54
C ASP A 11 -4.65 -13.25 -17.93
N TYR A 12 -5.86 -12.75 -17.97
CA TYR A 12 -7.05 -13.29 -17.34
C TYR A 12 -8.24 -13.34 -18.31
N ASP A 13 -9.29 -14.11 -17.95
CA ASP A 13 -10.55 -14.17 -18.65
C ASP A 13 -11.66 -13.50 -17.85
N LEU A 14 -12.22 -12.41 -18.39
CA LEU A 14 -13.34 -11.67 -17.76
C LEU A 14 -14.64 -12.47 -17.65
N ASN A 15 -14.79 -13.59 -18.36
CA ASN A 15 -15.96 -14.49 -18.23
C ASN A 15 -15.83 -15.40 -17.00
N GLY A 16 -14.68 -15.43 -16.34
CA GLY A 16 -14.42 -16.20 -15.15
C GLY A 16 -14.92 -15.54 -13.86
N VAL A 17 -14.54 -16.12 -12.73
CA VAL A 17 -14.89 -15.66 -11.39
C VAL A 17 -13.90 -14.60 -10.92
N ALA A 18 -14.39 -13.45 -10.48
CA ALA A 18 -13.58 -12.38 -9.90
C ALA A 18 -13.36 -12.59 -8.40
N PHE A 19 -12.13 -12.40 -7.93
CA PHE A 19 -11.82 -12.09 -6.53
C PHE A 19 -11.59 -10.60 -6.39
N ILE A 20 -12.46 -9.92 -5.65
CA ILE A 20 -12.41 -8.46 -5.47
C ILE A 20 -12.02 -8.17 -4.04
N ARG A 21 -10.92 -7.42 -3.84
CA ARG A 21 -10.48 -6.98 -2.53
C ARG A 21 -9.83 -5.60 -2.61
N HIS A 22 -10.58 -4.58 -2.25
CA HIS A 22 -10.07 -3.21 -2.19
C HIS A 22 -9.18 -3.01 -0.96
N SER A 23 -8.30 -2.02 -1.02
CA SER A 23 -7.41 -1.64 0.08
C SER A 23 -7.30 -0.13 0.23
N ALA A 24 -6.91 0.32 1.41
CA ALA A 24 -6.69 1.72 1.72
C ALA A 24 -5.32 1.92 2.38
N ARG A 25 -4.63 3.01 2.01
CA ARG A 25 -3.23 3.25 2.37
C ARG A 25 -2.97 4.67 2.79
N CYS A 26 -2.10 4.83 3.79
CA CYS A 26 -1.65 6.10 4.31
C CYS A 26 -0.39 6.57 3.59
N ILE A 27 -0.37 7.84 3.19
CA ILE A 27 0.82 8.57 2.77
C ILE A 27 1.13 9.59 3.85
N ASN A 28 2.16 9.32 4.66
CA ASN A 28 2.69 10.26 5.62
C ASN A 28 4.11 10.65 5.22
N ILE A 29 4.34 11.94 4.99
CA ILE A 29 5.63 12.47 4.58
C ILE A 29 6.12 13.43 5.64
N LYS A 30 7.33 13.23 6.12
CA LYS A 30 7.97 14.06 7.15
C LYS A 30 9.44 14.30 6.80
N ASN A 31 9.82 15.57 6.71
CA ASN A 31 11.21 15.98 6.43
C ASN A 31 11.79 15.34 5.13
N GLY A 32 10.99 15.23 4.08
CA GLY A 32 11.40 14.62 2.81
C GLY A 32 11.47 13.09 2.80
N LEU A 33 11.10 12.44 3.91
CA LEU A 33 11.00 10.99 4.03
C LEU A 33 9.54 10.55 4.04
N VAL A 34 9.27 9.36 3.57
CA VAL A 34 7.94 8.75 3.58
C VAL A 34 7.87 7.59 4.55
N ALA A 35 6.79 7.51 5.32
CA ALA A 35 6.52 6.37 6.18
C ALA A 35 6.14 5.15 5.32
N MET A 36 6.95 4.10 5.39
CA MET A 36 6.70 2.84 4.68
C MET A 36 6.80 1.67 5.67
N VAL A 37 6.10 0.61 5.35
CA VAL A 37 6.30 -0.70 5.97
C VAL A 37 7.35 -1.43 5.17
N HIS A 38 8.45 -1.82 5.81
CA HIS A 38 9.50 -2.64 5.24
C HIS A 38 9.28 -4.09 5.62
N SER A 39 9.13 -4.96 4.62
CA SER A 39 9.21 -6.40 4.82
C SER A 39 10.69 -6.80 4.90
N VAL A 40 11.17 -7.12 6.10
CA VAL A 40 12.58 -7.48 6.31
C VAL A 40 12.90 -8.81 5.64
N LYS A 41 11.96 -9.76 5.64
CA LYS A 41 12.14 -11.10 5.06
C LYS A 41 12.31 -11.06 3.54
N TYR A 42 11.50 -10.27 2.84
CA TYR A 42 11.49 -10.22 1.36
C TYR A 42 12.04 -8.92 0.78
N ASP A 43 12.49 -8.00 1.64
CA ASP A 43 13.16 -6.74 1.29
C ASP A 43 12.38 -5.89 0.28
N TYR A 44 11.15 -5.50 0.62
CA TYR A 44 10.35 -4.55 -0.14
C TYR A 44 9.69 -3.54 0.77
N TYR A 45 9.25 -2.43 0.18
CA TYR A 45 8.52 -1.37 0.85
C TYR A 45 7.08 -1.27 0.33
N LYS A 46 6.14 -1.04 1.24
CA LYS A 46 4.76 -0.70 0.91
C LYS A 46 4.26 0.44 1.79
N PHE A 47 3.29 1.21 1.28
CA PHE A 47 2.60 2.17 2.14
C PHE A 47 1.83 1.44 3.24
N PRO A 48 1.81 1.97 4.50
CA PRO A 48 1.00 1.42 5.56
C PRO A 48 -0.46 1.36 5.13
N GLY A 49 -1.11 0.24 5.37
CA GLY A 49 -2.49 0.03 4.97
C GLY A 49 -2.76 -1.40 4.54
N GLY A 50 -4.02 -1.74 4.38
CA GLY A 50 -4.45 -3.09 4.06
C GLY A 50 -5.87 -3.15 3.52
N GLY A 51 -6.46 -4.33 3.61
CA GLY A 51 -7.78 -4.62 3.08
C GLY A 51 -8.91 -3.88 3.79
N ILE A 52 -9.88 -3.44 3.01
CA ILE A 52 -11.12 -2.85 3.52
C ILE A 52 -12.06 -3.99 3.90
N GLU A 53 -12.56 -3.96 5.13
CA GLU A 53 -13.50 -4.95 5.65
C GLU A 53 -14.94 -4.66 5.20
N GLU A 54 -15.82 -5.65 5.37
CA GLU A 54 -17.24 -5.48 5.07
C GLU A 54 -17.86 -4.38 5.93
N ASN A 55 -18.55 -3.44 5.29
CA ASN A 55 -19.16 -2.25 5.93
C ASN A 55 -18.18 -1.24 6.53
N GLU A 56 -16.89 -1.31 6.18
CA GLU A 56 -15.88 -0.35 6.55
C GLU A 56 -15.69 0.70 5.44
N SER A 57 -15.49 1.97 5.80
CA SER A 57 -15.09 2.98 4.82
C SER A 57 -13.60 2.90 4.51
N GLU A 58 -13.20 3.43 3.36
CA GLU A 58 -11.78 3.49 2.96
C GLU A 58 -10.93 4.24 4.00
N GLU A 59 -11.43 5.34 4.54
CA GLU A 59 -10.73 6.12 5.58
C GLU A 59 -10.57 5.31 6.87
N HIS A 60 -11.61 4.62 7.33
CA HIS A 60 -11.52 3.81 8.54
C HIS A 60 -10.55 2.65 8.37
N ALA A 61 -10.58 1.97 7.23
CA ALA A 61 -9.63 0.91 6.91
C ALA A 61 -8.19 1.45 6.92
N MET A 62 -7.96 2.61 6.28
CA MET A 62 -6.64 3.25 6.27
C MET A 62 -6.15 3.57 7.68
N ILE A 63 -6.99 4.16 8.54
CA ILE A 63 -6.64 4.49 9.92
C ILE A 63 -6.29 3.23 10.72
N ARG A 64 -7.16 2.22 10.69
CA ARG A 64 -7.00 0.95 11.41
C ARG A 64 -5.71 0.23 10.98
N GLU A 65 -5.56 -0.02 9.70
CA GLU A 65 -4.43 -0.75 9.13
C GLU A 65 -3.08 -0.03 9.36
N THR A 66 -3.08 1.31 9.27
CA THR A 66 -1.88 2.11 9.53
C THR A 66 -1.38 1.94 10.96
N GLN A 67 -2.30 1.85 11.92
CA GLN A 67 -1.94 1.59 13.31
C GLN A 67 -1.51 0.13 13.51
N GLU A 68 -2.22 -0.83 12.97
CA GLU A 68 -1.90 -2.27 13.09
C GLU A 68 -0.54 -2.59 12.49
N GLU A 69 -0.27 -2.18 11.26
CA GLU A 69 0.98 -2.51 10.56
C GLU A 69 2.18 -1.66 10.97
N ALA A 70 1.99 -0.38 11.21
CA ALA A 70 3.08 0.58 11.42
C ALA A 70 3.15 1.21 12.81
N GLY A 71 2.13 1.03 13.65
CA GLY A 71 2.04 1.68 14.95
C GLY A 71 1.81 3.20 14.88
N LEU A 72 1.40 3.71 13.72
CA LEU A 72 1.13 5.13 13.50
C LEU A 72 -0.35 5.44 13.73
N VAL A 73 -0.62 6.44 14.58
CA VAL A 73 -2.00 6.93 14.80
C VAL A 73 -2.24 8.13 13.91
N VAL A 74 -3.12 7.95 12.95
CA VAL A 74 -3.52 9.00 12.00
C VAL A 74 -4.35 10.07 12.71
N ILE A 75 -4.08 11.33 12.39
CA ILE A 75 -4.87 12.48 12.84
C ILE A 75 -6.05 12.67 11.87
N PRO A 76 -7.31 12.37 12.26
CA PRO A 76 -8.43 12.32 11.31
C PRO A 76 -8.68 13.61 10.55
N GLU A 77 -8.49 14.75 11.20
CA GLU A 77 -8.73 16.08 10.61
C GLU A 77 -7.70 16.45 9.52
N SER A 78 -6.60 15.70 9.43
CA SER A 78 -5.54 15.92 8.44
C SER A 78 -5.73 15.13 7.15
N ILE A 79 -6.70 14.21 7.11
CA ILE A 79 -6.89 13.28 6.00
C ILE A 79 -7.32 14.03 4.73
N ILE A 80 -6.56 13.82 3.65
CA ILE A 80 -6.85 14.36 2.32
C ILE A 80 -6.80 13.20 1.31
N GLU A 81 -7.85 13.06 0.51
CA GLU A 81 -7.86 12.12 -0.60
C GLU A 81 -6.75 12.44 -1.61
N TYR A 82 -5.90 11.48 -1.89
CA TYR A 82 -4.87 11.63 -2.93
C TYR A 82 -5.30 11.05 -4.27
N GLY A 83 -5.73 9.81 -4.29
CA GLY A 83 -6.20 9.12 -5.48
C GLY A 83 -6.24 7.61 -5.29
N TYR A 84 -6.62 6.88 -6.34
CA TYR A 84 -6.62 5.41 -6.28
C TYR A 84 -5.92 4.81 -7.49
N VAL A 85 -5.40 3.60 -7.31
CA VAL A 85 -4.82 2.75 -8.35
C VAL A 85 -5.74 1.57 -8.58
N HIS A 86 -6.18 1.39 -9.83
CA HIS A 86 -6.93 0.21 -10.26
C HIS A 86 -5.97 -0.88 -10.71
N ARG A 87 -6.10 -2.08 -10.13
CA ARG A 87 -5.29 -3.24 -10.50
C ARG A 87 -6.18 -4.41 -10.87
N ILE A 88 -5.94 -5.00 -12.04
CA ILE A 88 -6.61 -6.19 -12.52
C ILE A 88 -5.59 -7.14 -13.14
N GLN A 89 -5.65 -8.41 -12.75
CA GLN A 89 -4.70 -9.44 -13.15
C GLN A 89 -5.30 -10.83 -12.96
N LYS A 90 -4.61 -11.86 -13.47
CA LYS A 90 -4.91 -13.25 -13.12
C LYS A 90 -4.87 -13.44 -11.60
N SER A 91 -5.79 -14.22 -11.06
CA SER A 91 -5.85 -14.53 -9.64
C SER A 91 -4.84 -15.62 -9.26
N ASP A 92 -4.26 -15.47 -8.07
CA ASP A 92 -3.49 -16.53 -7.40
C ASP A 92 -4.35 -17.38 -6.45
N HIS A 93 -5.64 -17.04 -6.32
CA HIS A 93 -6.60 -17.82 -5.55
C HIS A 93 -7.20 -18.94 -6.38
N ASP A 94 -7.25 -20.16 -5.83
CA ASP A 94 -7.75 -21.35 -6.52
C ASP A 94 -9.23 -21.23 -6.96
N ASP A 95 -10.01 -20.43 -6.23
CA ASP A 95 -11.45 -20.25 -6.47
C ASP A 95 -11.79 -19.08 -7.37
N ALA A 96 -10.82 -18.41 -7.93
CA ALA A 96 -11.03 -17.21 -8.76
C ALA A 96 -10.10 -17.19 -9.98
N ASP A 97 -10.64 -16.72 -11.10
CA ASP A 97 -9.90 -16.63 -12.37
C ASP A 97 -9.11 -15.31 -12.47
N TYR A 98 -9.66 -14.23 -11.92
CA TYR A 98 -8.99 -12.94 -11.93
C TYR A 98 -9.20 -12.17 -10.62
N PHE A 99 -8.26 -11.26 -10.36
CA PHE A 99 -8.20 -10.41 -9.16
C PHE A 99 -8.42 -8.96 -9.56
N VAL A 100 -9.29 -8.27 -8.83
CA VAL A 100 -9.56 -6.84 -9.01
C VAL A 100 -9.33 -6.11 -7.68
N GLN A 101 -8.59 -5.04 -7.73
CA GLN A 101 -8.31 -4.24 -6.54
C GLN A 101 -8.22 -2.75 -6.87
N ASP A 102 -9.04 -1.94 -6.21
CA ASP A 102 -8.81 -0.51 -6.08
C ASP A 102 -8.03 -0.25 -4.80
N ASN A 103 -6.91 0.44 -4.91
CA ASN A 103 -6.09 0.84 -3.78
C ASN A 103 -6.25 2.34 -3.58
N TYR A 104 -6.90 2.74 -2.49
CA TYR A 104 -7.17 4.12 -2.15
C TYR A 104 -6.03 4.70 -1.30
N TYR A 105 -5.51 5.86 -1.69
CA TYR A 105 -4.40 6.53 -1.02
C TYR A 105 -4.86 7.85 -0.42
N PHE A 106 -4.46 8.08 0.83
CA PHE A 106 -4.77 9.27 1.60
C PHE A 106 -3.49 9.91 2.13
N LEU A 107 -3.32 11.19 1.90
CA LEU A 107 -2.33 12.00 2.60
C LEU A 107 -2.83 12.26 4.01
N CYS A 108 -1.98 12.07 5.02
CA CYS A 108 -2.36 12.28 6.40
C CYS A 108 -1.16 12.63 7.29
N ASP A 109 -1.43 13.37 8.35
CA ASP A 109 -0.52 13.54 9.47
C ASP A 109 -0.77 12.44 10.51
N VAL A 110 0.25 12.18 11.31
CA VAL A 110 0.22 11.19 12.38
C VAL A 110 0.69 11.80 13.68
N GLU A 111 0.26 11.22 14.80
CA GLU A 111 0.78 11.59 16.12
C GLU A 111 2.30 11.38 16.19
N GLU A 112 2.99 12.11 17.07
CA GLU A 112 4.44 11.96 17.25
C GLU A 112 4.81 10.63 17.90
N ALA A 113 3.94 10.09 18.74
CA ALA A 113 4.16 8.82 19.40
C ALA A 113 3.95 7.65 18.42
N ILE A 114 4.87 6.68 18.48
CA ILE A 114 4.75 5.42 17.75
C ILE A 114 4.30 4.35 18.73
N TYR A 115 3.22 3.66 18.41
CA TYR A 115 2.62 2.63 19.23
C TYR A 115 3.07 1.24 18.80
N SER A 116 2.69 0.21 19.57
CA SER A 116 2.96 -1.17 19.19
C SER A 116 2.14 -1.57 17.95
N GLN A 117 2.75 -2.36 17.07
CA GLN A 117 2.08 -3.01 15.96
C GLN A 117 1.15 -4.14 16.48
N ASP A 118 0.13 -4.44 15.70
CA ASP A 118 -0.75 -5.60 15.88
C ASP A 118 -0.80 -6.37 14.55
N LEU A 119 0.26 -7.12 14.29
CA LEU A 119 0.51 -7.77 13.01
C LEU A 119 -0.25 -9.10 12.88
N ASP A 120 -0.80 -9.33 11.71
CA ASP A 120 -1.27 -10.66 11.31
C ASP A 120 -0.10 -11.65 11.22
N ASP A 121 -0.40 -12.95 11.22
CA ASP A 121 0.60 -14.02 11.22
C ASP A 121 1.62 -13.89 10.08
N TYR A 122 1.17 -13.59 8.86
CA TYR A 122 2.06 -13.43 7.71
C TYR A 122 2.91 -12.15 7.79
N GLU A 123 2.36 -11.07 8.35
CA GLU A 123 3.06 -9.80 8.54
C GLU A 123 4.17 -9.92 9.60
N ALA A 124 3.86 -10.66 10.67
CA ALA A 124 4.85 -11.01 11.70
C ALA A 124 5.94 -11.93 11.13
N ASP A 125 5.60 -12.91 10.30
CA ASP A 125 6.55 -13.79 9.61
C ASP A 125 7.46 -13.00 8.65
N GLU A 126 6.92 -12.04 7.93
CA GLU A 126 7.66 -11.14 7.07
C GLU A 126 8.45 -10.06 7.82
N LYS A 127 8.24 -9.94 9.12
CA LYS A 127 8.87 -8.93 9.98
C LYS A 127 8.61 -7.50 9.52
N PHE A 128 7.34 -7.16 9.35
CA PHE A 128 6.92 -5.83 8.97
C PHE A 128 7.40 -4.78 9.98
N THR A 129 8.13 -3.80 9.48
CA THR A 129 8.78 -2.77 10.30
C THR A 129 8.50 -1.40 9.69
N LEU A 130 8.08 -0.44 10.52
CA LEU A 130 7.98 0.96 10.10
C LEU A 130 9.37 1.53 9.81
N GLU A 131 9.52 2.15 8.66
CA GLU A 131 10.72 2.89 8.28
C GLU A 131 10.31 4.21 7.60
N TYR A 132 10.89 5.31 8.03
CA TYR A 132 10.86 6.56 7.27
C TYR A 132 12.01 6.53 6.29
N VAL A 133 11.70 6.42 5.01
CA VAL A 133 12.67 6.13 3.95
C VAL A 133 12.67 7.19 2.86
N GLU A 134 13.80 7.43 2.25
CA GLU A 134 13.89 8.25 1.03
C GLU A 134 13.11 7.57 -0.12
N PRO A 135 12.25 8.30 -0.85
CA PRO A 135 11.43 7.71 -1.90
C PRO A 135 12.26 6.97 -2.96
N ASP A 136 13.41 7.50 -3.34
CA ASP A 136 14.31 6.86 -4.34
C ASP A 136 14.86 5.53 -3.87
N LYS A 137 15.16 5.39 -2.56
CA LYS A 137 15.57 4.10 -1.98
C LYS A 137 14.46 3.07 -2.08
N ALA A 138 13.24 3.44 -1.68
CA ALA A 138 12.10 2.52 -1.74
C ALA A 138 11.76 2.10 -3.17
N ILE A 139 11.77 3.03 -4.13
CA ILE A 139 11.57 2.75 -5.56
C ILE A 139 12.64 1.79 -6.08
N PHE A 140 13.92 2.07 -5.77
CA PHE A 140 15.04 1.23 -6.21
C PHE A 140 14.92 -0.20 -5.66
N VAL A 141 14.68 -0.35 -4.36
CA VAL A 141 14.53 -1.67 -3.72
C VAL A 141 13.39 -2.44 -4.35
N ASN A 142 12.20 -1.84 -4.49
CA ASN A 142 11.03 -2.52 -5.04
C ASN A 142 11.22 -3.00 -6.49
N ARG A 143 12.06 -2.34 -7.29
CA ARG A 143 12.29 -2.68 -8.70
C ARG A 143 13.50 -3.56 -8.96
N ASN A 144 14.50 -3.57 -8.08
CA ASN A 144 15.81 -4.15 -8.39
C ASN A 144 16.25 -5.30 -7.47
N VAL A 145 15.52 -5.54 -6.37
CA VAL A 145 15.81 -6.62 -5.43
C VAL A 145 14.85 -7.78 -5.67
N HIS A 146 15.28 -9.00 -5.36
CA HIS A 146 14.39 -10.17 -5.43
C HIS A 146 13.52 -10.24 -4.16
N HIS A 147 12.21 -10.34 -4.35
CA HIS A 147 11.21 -10.21 -3.29
C HIS A 147 10.47 -11.53 -2.95
N GLY A 148 11.10 -12.67 -3.21
CA GLY A 148 10.47 -13.97 -2.95
C GLY A 148 9.16 -14.15 -3.75
N PRO A 149 8.08 -14.57 -3.08
CA PRO A 149 6.80 -14.86 -3.74
C PRO A 149 5.93 -13.61 -3.98
N LYS A 150 6.41 -12.40 -3.68
CA LYS A 150 5.59 -11.18 -3.80
C LYS A 150 5.31 -10.81 -5.26
N GLU A 151 4.08 -10.40 -5.50
CA GLU A 151 3.62 -9.98 -6.82
C GLU A 151 4.34 -8.72 -7.31
N GLN A 152 4.91 -8.79 -8.49
CA GLN A 152 5.61 -7.65 -9.10
C GLN A 152 4.67 -6.45 -9.32
N THR A 153 3.40 -6.70 -9.63
CA THR A 153 2.39 -5.65 -9.80
C THR A 153 2.15 -4.83 -8.54
N MET A 154 2.18 -5.47 -7.35
CA MET A 154 2.09 -4.77 -6.07
C MET A 154 3.30 -3.86 -5.86
N LEU A 155 4.50 -4.36 -6.08
CA LEU A 155 5.74 -3.60 -5.91
C LEU A 155 5.83 -2.43 -6.89
N GLU A 156 5.44 -2.63 -8.14
CA GLU A 156 5.40 -1.58 -9.16
C GLU A 156 4.33 -0.51 -8.84
N ARG A 157 3.19 -0.91 -8.30
CA ARG A 157 2.18 0.04 -7.81
C ARG A 157 2.76 1.01 -6.80
N GLU A 158 3.44 0.51 -5.78
CA GLU A 158 4.05 1.33 -4.73
C GLU A 158 5.14 2.27 -5.31
N ALA A 159 5.99 1.75 -6.19
CA ALA A 159 7.03 2.55 -6.84
C ALA A 159 6.45 3.69 -7.68
N ARG A 160 5.41 3.42 -8.47
CA ARG A 160 4.76 4.45 -9.31
C ARG A 160 4.02 5.51 -8.51
N VAL A 161 3.40 5.15 -7.38
CA VAL A 161 2.78 6.14 -6.47
C VAL A 161 3.86 7.06 -5.89
N LEU A 162 5.01 6.51 -5.47
CA LEU A 162 6.14 7.31 -4.99
C LEU A 162 6.68 8.26 -6.08
N GLU A 163 6.77 7.80 -7.33
CA GLU A 163 7.18 8.64 -8.46
C GLU A 163 6.21 9.81 -8.68
N LEU A 164 4.89 9.55 -8.67
CA LEU A 164 3.89 10.61 -8.79
C LEU A 164 4.00 11.64 -7.67
N LEU A 165 4.17 11.20 -6.43
CA LEU A 165 4.37 12.10 -5.29
C LEU A 165 5.62 12.97 -5.45
N LYS A 166 6.70 12.43 -6.03
CA LYS A 166 7.91 13.20 -6.36
C LYS A 166 7.65 14.24 -7.46
N GLU A 167 7.02 13.83 -8.55
CA GLU A 167 6.66 14.71 -9.67
C GLU A 167 5.76 15.87 -9.23
N GLU A 168 4.85 15.60 -8.30
CA GLU A 168 3.94 16.58 -7.72
C GLU A 168 4.55 17.43 -6.59
N GLY A 169 5.83 17.17 -6.23
CA GLY A 169 6.60 18.01 -5.32
C GLY A 169 6.38 17.77 -3.82
N TYR A 170 5.82 16.64 -3.42
CA TYR A 170 5.54 16.33 -2.02
C TYR A 170 6.79 16.11 -1.16
N PHE A 171 7.94 15.86 -1.74
CA PHE A 171 9.20 15.60 -1.04
C PHE A 171 10.18 16.78 -0.99
N THR A 172 9.75 17.92 -1.43
CA THR A 172 10.60 19.14 -1.44
C THR A 172 10.49 19.93 -0.13
#